data_9ddbed232daf7c08b85e1a6ed7010ed2
#
_entry.id   9ddbed232daf7c08b85e1a6ed7010ed2
#
_cell.length_a   1.000
_cell.length_b   1.000
_cell.length_c   1.000
_cell.angle_alpha   90.00
_cell.angle_beta   90.00
_cell.angle_gamma   90.00
#
_symmetry.space_group_name_H-M   'P 1'
#
loop_
_entity.id
_entity.type
_entity.pdbx_description
1 polymer ?
#
loop_
_entity_poly.entity_id
_entity_poly.type
_entity_poly.pdbx_seq_one_letter_code
_entity_poly.pdbx_strand_id
1 'polypeptide(L)'
;MKIKLNGKEYGIKFNQLAIEKLHEFNDGETTSGFMYAMVYGGMIGYSRLKREDVDYTWENVCEWVDDMENKNEQIQAVTLLLNETKVWNDLIKQGQEIKENEEKKKAIESSVTTT
;
A
#
# COMPACT_ATOMS: atom_id res chain seq x y z
N MET A 1 -5.79 -14.03 2.49
CA MET A 1 -4.85 -13.97 3.62
C MET A 1 -5.50 -13.33 4.83
N LYS A 2 -5.15 -13.77 6.02
CA LYS A 2 -5.66 -13.17 7.27
C LYS A 2 -4.52 -12.80 8.19
N ILE A 3 -4.69 -11.70 8.94
CA ILE A 3 -3.77 -11.27 9.99
C ILE A 3 -4.54 -11.11 11.30
N LYS A 4 -3.81 -11.17 12.40
CA LYS A 4 -4.41 -11.02 13.73
C LYS A 4 -4.11 -9.62 14.29
N LEU A 5 -5.16 -8.86 14.54
CA LEU A 5 -5.11 -7.51 15.10
C LEU A 5 -6.10 -7.39 16.25
N ASN A 6 -5.65 -6.84 17.36
CA ASN A 6 -6.51 -6.57 18.52
C ASN A 6 -7.33 -7.80 18.97
N GLY A 7 -6.70 -8.99 18.93
CA GLY A 7 -7.32 -10.25 19.32
C GLY A 7 -8.32 -10.83 18.34
N LYS A 8 -8.45 -10.25 17.14
CA LYS A 8 -9.38 -10.69 16.10
C LYS A 8 -8.65 -10.91 14.78
N GLU A 9 -9.13 -11.83 13.96
CA GLU A 9 -8.61 -12.04 12.61
C GLU A 9 -9.28 -11.08 11.62
N TYR A 10 -8.47 -10.45 10.77
CA TYR A 10 -8.92 -9.59 9.69
C TYR A 10 -8.35 -10.08 8.37
N GLY A 11 -9.19 -10.10 7.34
CA GLY A 11 -8.75 -10.47 6.00
C GLY A 11 -8.00 -9.34 5.30
N ILE A 12 -7.06 -9.72 4.44
CA ILE A 12 -6.25 -8.81 3.64
C ILE A 12 -6.41 -9.21 2.17
N LYS A 13 -6.76 -8.24 1.34
CA LYS A 13 -6.86 -8.42 -0.11
C LYS A 13 -6.43 -7.14 -0.83
N PHE A 14 -5.43 -7.23 -1.69
CA PHE A 14 -4.98 -6.10 -2.49
C PHE A 14 -5.65 -6.12 -3.86
N ASN A 15 -6.81 -5.49 -3.92
CA ASN A 15 -7.55 -5.18 -5.15
C ASN A 15 -7.40 -3.68 -5.46
N GLN A 16 -8.07 -3.20 -6.50
CA GLN A 16 -7.98 -1.78 -6.89
C GLN A 16 -8.36 -0.84 -5.74
N LEU A 17 -9.44 -1.16 -5.03
CA LEU A 17 -9.88 -0.35 -3.89
C LEU A 17 -8.83 -0.31 -2.77
N ALA A 18 -8.19 -1.45 -2.48
CA ALA A 18 -7.13 -1.50 -1.48
C ALA A 18 -5.96 -0.59 -1.85
N ILE A 19 -5.55 -0.60 -3.12
CA ILE A 19 -4.46 0.24 -3.60
C ILE A 19 -4.83 1.72 -3.54
N GLU A 20 -6.06 2.08 -3.90
CA GLU A 20 -6.57 3.45 -3.77
C GLU A 20 -6.54 3.94 -2.32
N LYS A 21 -6.96 3.10 -1.39
CA LYS A 21 -6.92 3.42 0.05
C LYS A 21 -5.49 3.51 0.58
N LEU A 22 -4.60 2.65 0.11
CA LEU A 22 -3.18 2.73 0.46
C LEU A 22 -2.62 4.10 0.06
N HIS A 23 -2.87 4.55 -1.15
CA HIS A 23 -2.41 5.86 -1.63
C HIS A 23 -3.04 7.02 -0.87
N GLU A 24 -4.32 6.93 -0.56
CA GLU A 24 -5.06 7.97 0.17
C GLU A 24 -4.47 8.22 1.56
N PHE A 25 -4.10 7.16 2.27
CA PHE A 25 -3.61 7.23 3.64
C PHE A 25 -2.09 7.21 3.80
N ASN A 26 -1.36 6.89 2.74
CA ASN A 26 0.11 6.93 2.78
C ASN A 26 0.59 8.38 2.79
N ASP A 27 1.31 8.77 3.84
CA ASP A 27 1.84 10.14 3.97
C ASP A 27 3.04 10.41 3.05
N GLY A 28 3.67 9.36 2.53
CA GLY A 28 4.85 9.46 1.68
C GLY A 28 6.13 9.88 2.41
N GLU A 29 6.08 10.08 3.72
CA GLU A 29 7.20 10.60 4.51
C GLU A 29 7.87 9.53 5.38
N THR A 30 7.09 8.56 5.90
CA THR A 30 7.61 7.58 6.85
C THR A 30 7.34 6.15 6.41
N THR A 31 8.25 5.24 6.80
CA THR A 31 8.05 3.79 6.63
C THR A 31 6.84 3.30 7.42
N SER A 32 6.65 3.83 8.62
CA SER A 32 5.49 3.49 9.46
C SER A 32 4.18 3.91 8.82
N GLY A 33 4.12 5.10 8.23
CA GLY A 33 2.93 5.58 7.51
C GLY A 33 2.56 4.67 6.35
N PHE A 34 3.53 4.21 5.57
CA PHE A 34 3.30 3.23 4.51
C PHE A 34 2.76 1.91 5.06
N MET A 35 3.34 1.42 6.15
CA MET A 35 2.93 0.17 6.79
C MET A 35 1.46 0.22 7.25
N TYR A 36 1.06 1.29 7.92
CA TYR A 36 -0.32 1.48 8.35
C TYR A 36 -1.27 1.55 7.16
N ALA A 37 -0.91 2.31 6.12
CA ALA A 37 -1.72 2.47 4.92
C ALA A 37 -1.88 1.15 4.17
N MET A 38 -0.83 0.33 4.11
CA MET A 38 -0.85 -0.99 3.49
C MET A 38 -1.82 -1.93 4.21
N VAL A 39 -1.74 -2.02 5.54
CA VAL A 39 -2.62 -2.87 6.33
C VAL A 39 -4.07 -2.40 6.22
N TYR A 40 -4.31 -1.11 6.41
CA TYR A 40 -5.66 -0.54 6.34
C TYR A 40 -6.28 -0.74 4.94
N GLY A 41 -5.53 -0.44 3.90
CA GLY A 41 -5.98 -0.63 2.53
C GLY A 41 -6.35 -2.08 2.24
N GLY A 42 -5.49 -3.01 2.64
CA GLY A 42 -5.75 -4.44 2.48
C GLY A 42 -6.99 -4.93 3.22
N MET A 43 -7.22 -4.41 4.42
CA MET A 43 -8.43 -4.70 5.21
C MET A 43 -9.69 -4.18 4.52
N ILE A 44 -9.67 -2.95 4.04
CA ILE A 44 -10.80 -2.36 3.31
C ILE A 44 -11.09 -3.15 2.03
N GLY A 45 -10.05 -3.50 1.27
CA GLY A 45 -10.20 -4.29 0.05
C GLY A 45 -10.86 -5.63 0.31
N TYR A 46 -10.45 -6.32 1.36
CA TYR A 46 -11.05 -7.60 1.76
C TYR A 46 -12.51 -7.44 2.20
N SER A 47 -12.78 -6.49 3.08
CA SER A 47 -14.13 -6.25 3.61
C SER A 47 -15.12 -5.93 2.49
N ARG A 48 -14.73 -5.13 1.51
CA ARG A 48 -15.59 -4.80 0.36
C ARG A 48 -15.82 -6.01 -0.54
N LEU A 49 -14.77 -6.78 -0.81
CA LEU A 49 -14.89 -7.99 -1.64
C LEU A 49 -15.85 -9.01 -1.01
N LYS A 50 -15.77 -9.19 0.30
CA LYS A 50 -16.58 -10.14 1.06
C LYS A 50 -17.93 -9.56 1.50
N ARG A 51 -18.19 -8.29 1.23
CA ARG A 51 -19.40 -7.57 1.67
C ARG A 51 -19.59 -7.64 3.18
N GLU A 52 -18.49 -7.53 3.91
CA GLU A 52 -18.49 -7.47 5.36
C GLU A 52 -18.54 -6.01 5.82
N ASP A 53 -19.14 -5.77 6.99
CA ASP A 53 -19.17 -4.45 7.58
C ASP A 53 -17.75 -4.04 8.04
N VAL A 54 -17.41 -2.78 7.81
CA VAL A 54 -16.15 -2.20 8.28
C VAL A 54 -16.35 -1.72 9.72
N ASP A 55 -15.81 -2.47 10.68
CA ASP A 55 -15.95 -2.21 12.11
C ASP A 55 -14.72 -1.53 12.72
N TYR A 56 -13.87 -0.94 11.88
CA TYR A 56 -12.61 -0.32 12.27
C TYR A 56 -12.40 1.00 11.52
N THR A 57 -11.62 1.89 12.14
CA THR A 57 -11.23 3.18 11.54
C THR A 57 -9.73 3.16 11.21
N TRP A 58 -9.27 4.17 10.47
CA TRP A 58 -7.84 4.39 10.23
C TRP A 58 -7.06 4.48 11.54
N GLU A 59 -7.56 5.24 12.50
CA GLU A 59 -6.93 5.42 13.80
C GLU A 59 -6.85 4.11 14.58
N ASN A 60 -7.91 3.30 14.54
CA ASN A 60 -7.91 1.97 15.15
C ASN A 60 -6.82 1.10 14.57
N VAL A 61 -6.69 1.06 13.24
CA VAL A 61 -5.71 0.21 12.56
C VAL A 61 -4.28 0.63 12.93
N CYS A 62 -3.99 1.93 12.95
CA CYS A 62 -2.67 2.42 13.35
C CYS A 62 -2.31 1.96 14.77
N GLU A 63 -3.24 2.11 15.70
CA GLU A 63 -3.06 1.73 17.09
C GLU A 63 -2.89 0.21 17.23
N TRP A 64 -3.73 -0.57 16.55
CA TRP A 64 -3.66 -2.03 16.60
C TRP A 64 -2.40 -2.59 15.95
N VAL A 65 -1.90 -1.97 14.89
CA VAL A 65 -0.63 -2.37 14.27
C VAL A 65 0.54 -2.12 15.22
N ASP A 66 0.52 -1.00 15.95
CA ASP A 66 1.57 -0.71 16.92
C ASP A 66 1.64 -1.78 18.03
N ASP A 67 0.50 -2.32 18.42
CA ASP A 67 0.39 -3.34 19.47
C ASP A 67 0.31 -4.77 18.92
N MET A 68 0.53 -4.95 17.63
CA MET A 68 0.39 -6.24 16.96
C MET A 68 1.37 -7.29 17.49
N GLU A 69 0.85 -8.46 17.84
CA GLU A 69 1.68 -9.64 18.14
C GLU A 69 2.32 -10.19 16.85
N ASN A 70 3.55 -10.68 16.95
CA ASN A 70 4.31 -11.18 15.81
C ASN A 70 4.34 -10.17 14.65
N LYS A 71 4.50 -8.90 14.97
CA LYS A 71 4.40 -7.78 14.04
C LYS A 71 5.28 -7.96 12.82
N ASN A 72 6.56 -8.29 13.01
CA ASN A 72 7.50 -8.43 11.90
C ASN A 72 7.07 -9.54 10.94
N GLU A 73 6.64 -10.68 11.44
CA GLU A 73 6.20 -11.81 10.62
C GLU A 73 4.92 -11.48 9.86
N GLN A 74 3.93 -10.89 10.52
CA GLN A 74 2.65 -10.54 9.90
C GLN A 74 2.81 -9.43 8.86
N ILE A 75 3.57 -8.38 9.18
CA ILE A 75 3.82 -7.28 8.24
C ILE A 75 4.63 -7.76 7.04
N GLN A 76 5.61 -8.63 7.25
CA GLN A 76 6.38 -9.22 6.15
C GLN A 76 5.47 -10.04 5.22
N ALA A 77 4.56 -10.82 5.78
CA ALA A 77 3.60 -11.60 4.98
C ALA A 77 2.66 -10.70 4.16
N VAL A 78 2.17 -9.61 4.76
CA VAL A 78 1.34 -8.62 4.05
C VAL A 78 2.13 -7.94 2.93
N THR A 79 3.38 -7.57 3.20
CA THR A 79 4.27 -6.94 2.20
C THR A 79 4.51 -7.88 1.01
N LEU A 80 4.76 -9.16 1.27
CA LEU A 80 4.91 -10.15 0.21
C LEU A 80 3.64 -10.27 -0.64
N LEU A 81 2.48 -10.30 0.00
CA LEU A 81 1.20 -10.36 -0.70
C LEU A 81 1.00 -9.14 -1.61
N LEU A 82 1.33 -7.94 -1.12
CA LEU A 82 1.26 -6.71 -1.92
C LEU A 82 2.19 -6.80 -3.13
N ASN A 83 3.42 -7.25 -2.94
CA ASN A 83 4.42 -7.36 -4.01
C ASN A 83 4.05 -8.40 -5.08
N GLU A 84 3.25 -9.39 -4.72
CA GLU A 84 2.74 -10.39 -5.67
C GLU A 84 1.48 -9.92 -6.40
N THR A 85 0.88 -8.82 -6.00
CA THR A 85 -0.38 -8.34 -6.56
C THR A 85 -0.15 -7.65 -7.90
N LYS A 86 -0.89 -8.07 -8.93
CA LYS A 86 -0.77 -7.53 -10.28
C LYS A 86 -1.06 -6.03 -10.33
N VAL A 87 -2.13 -5.58 -9.68
CA VAL A 87 -2.52 -4.15 -9.67
C VAL A 87 -1.39 -3.28 -9.14
N TRP A 88 -0.73 -3.71 -8.07
CA TRP A 88 0.40 -2.99 -7.48
C TRP A 88 1.62 -2.96 -8.42
N ASN A 89 1.96 -4.11 -8.99
CA ASN A 89 3.09 -4.23 -9.90
C ASN A 89 2.88 -3.41 -11.18
N ASP A 90 1.67 -3.42 -11.73
CA ASP A 90 1.34 -2.60 -12.91
C ASP A 90 1.47 -1.12 -12.59
N LEU A 91 1.05 -0.69 -11.41
CA LEU A 91 1.15 0.71 -10.98
C LEU A 91 2.61 1.16 -10.81
N ILE A 92 3.47 0.33 -10.19
CA ILE A 92 4.89 0.61 -10.05
C ILE A 92 5.55 0.72 -11.43
N LYS A 93 5.22 -0.19 -12.33
CA LYS A 93 5.76 -0.20 -13.69
C LYS A 93 5.39 1.06 -14.46
N GLN A 94 4.14 1.51 -14.37
CA GLN A 94 3.68 2.77 -14.97
C GLN A 94 4.44 3.97 -14.39
N GLY A 95 4.67 4.00 -13.08
CA GLY A 95 5.44 5.05 -12.42
C GLY A 95 6.88 5.10 -12.90
N GLN A 96 7.52 3.95 -13.09
CA GLN A 96 8.88 3.87 -13.64
C GLN A 96 8.95 4.37 -15.09
N GLU A 97 8.00 3.99 -15.93
CA GLU A 97 7.92 4.46 -17.32
C GLU A 97 7.77 5.99 -17.39
N ILE A 98 6.94 6.58 -16.55
CA ILE A 98 6.77 8.03 -16.46
C ILE A 98 8.08 8.71 -16.07
N LYS A 99 8.80 8.20 -15.07
CA LYS A 99 10.09 8.73 -14.64
C LYS A 99 11.15 8.66 -15.74
N GLU A 100 11.24 7.54 -16.44
CA GLU A 100 12.16 7.39 -17.58
C GLU A 100 11.88 8.40 -18.69
N ASN A 101 10.61 8.61 -19.02
CA ASN A 101 10.21 9.59 -20.03
C ASN A 101 10.52 11.02 -19.58
N GLU A 102 10.32 11.36 -18.31
CA GLU A 102 10.68 12.69 -17.77
C GLU A 102 12.19 12.92 -17.79
N GLU A 103 12.99 11.92 -17.44
CA GLU A 103 14.47 12.01 -17.49
C GLU A 103 14.97 12.19 -18.93
N LYS A 104 14.42 11.47 -19.89
CA LYS A 104 14.75 11.63 -21.32
C LYS A 104 14.40 13.02 -21.81
N LYS A 105 13.26 13.56 -21.42
CA LYS A 105 12.81 14.90 -21.78
C LYS A 105 13.73 15.98 -21.18
N LYS A 106 14.15 15.85 -19.93
CA LYS A 106 15.10 16.73 -19.29
C LYS A 106 16.48 16.71 -19.97
N ALA A 107 16.95 15.53 -20.34
CA ALA A 107 18.22 15.38 -21.07
C ALA A 107 18.18 16.10 -22.43
N ILE A 108 17.08 16.01 -23.17
CA ILE A 108 16.88 16.69 -24.46
C ILE A 108 16.84 18.22 -24.24
N GLU A 109 16.11 18.70 -23.25
CA GLU A 109 16.04 20.13 -22.93
C GLU A 109 17.40 20.69 -22.52
N SER A 110 18.18 19.94 -21.72
CA SER A 110 19.55 20.34 -21.36
C SER A 110 20.48 20.43 -22.54
N SER A 111 20.39 19.53 -23.52
CA SER A 111 21.23 19.59 -24.73
C SER A 111 20.85 20.73 -25.66
N VAL A 112 19.59 21.15 -25.68
CA VAL A 112 19.12 22.32 -26.46
C VAL A 112 19.58 23.65 -25.83
N THR A 113 19.64 23.71 -24.50
CA THR A 113 20.07 24.93 -23.79
C THR A 113 21.57 25.14 -23.75
N THR A 114 22.39 24.15 -24.08
CA THR A 114 23.86 24.25 -24.13
C THR A 114 24.38 24.67 -25.50
N THR A 115 23.54 24.78 -26.47
CA THR A 115 23.87 25.31 -27.78
C THR A 115 23.46 26.76 -27.93
#